data_63eb3baf7792b778ed08029134aafab3
#
_entry.id   63eb3baf7792b778ed08029134aafab3
#
_cell.length_a   1.000
_cell.length_b   1.000
_cell.length_c   1.000
_cell.angle_alpha   90.00
_cell.angle_beta   90.00
_cell.angle_gamma   90.00
#
_symmetry.space_group_name_H-M   'P 1'
#
loop_
_entity.id
_entity.type
_entity.pdbx_description
1 polymer ?
#
loop_
_entity_poly.entity_id
_entity_poly.type
_entity_poly.pdbx_seq_one_letter_code
_entity_poly.pdbx_strand_id
1 'polypeptide(L)'
;MQETEEMMAMKESNKKVLTKRDITLLGFRSSFLQASFNYERMQAGGWTCSMLPTIEKIHKGDKQAISNSMKDNLEFINTHPNLVGFLMGLLMSLEESGEDRDLIKGLKVALFGPLAGIGDAIFWFTILPIVAGISASFAEEGSVLGPIIFFMVYFVIFLFRVVWTHFGYNLGIRAIEKIKENS
;
A
#
# COMPACT_ATOMS: atom_id res chain seq x y z
N MET A 1 3.42 40.04 -6.84
CA MET A 1 2.06 39.49 -6.89
C MET A 1 2.09 37.99 -7.32
N GLN A 2 2.80 37.66 -8.41
CA GLN A 2 3.02 36.27 -8.84
C GLN A 2 3.75 35.38 -7.79
N GLU A 3 4.84 35.87 -7.18
CA GLU A 3 5.54 35.13 -6.11
C GLU A 3 4.67 34.83 -4.88
N THR A 4 3.72 35.74 -4.58
CA THR A 4 2.81 35.53 -3.44
C THR A 4 1.73 34.50 -3.76
N GLU A 5 1.26 34.46 -5.03
CA GLU A 5 0.32 33.46 -5.52
C GLU A 5 0.97 32.07 -5.63
N GLU A 6 2.21 32.00 -6.11
CA GLU A 6 3.00 30.76 -6.14
C GLU A 6 3.30 30.24 -4.73
N MET A 7 3.66 31.13 -3.79
CA MET A 7 3.87 30.77 -2.38
C MET A 7 2.57 30.33 -1.68
N MET A 8 1.42 30.92 -2.03
CA MET A 8 0.12 30.47 -1.53
C MET A 8 -0.29 29.14 -2.14
N ALA A 9 -0.08 28.93 -3.44
CA ALA A 9 -0.30 27.66 -4.12
C ALA A 9 0.60 26.54 -3.56
N MET A 10 1.87 26.82 -3.29
CA MET A 10 2.78 25.90 -2.59
C MET A 10 2.34 25.59 -1.15
N LYS A 11 1.82 26.57 -0.41
CA LYS A 11 1.27 26.36 0.94
C LYS A 11 -0.03 25.58 0.94
N GLU A 12 -0.89 25.72 -0.07
CA GLU A 12 -2.10 24.91 -0.23
C GLU A 12 -1.77 23.48 -0.64
N SER A 13 -0.78 23.26 -1.48
CA SER A 13 -0.26 21.95 -1.86
C SER A 13 0.27 21.13 -0.67
N ASN A 14 0.67 21.77 0.42
CA ASN A 14 1.26 21.12 1.59
C ASN A 14 0.25 20.77 2.70
N LYS A 15 -1.06 20.87 2.45
CA LYS A 15 -2.08 20.61 3.45
C LYS A 15 -2.40 19.12 3.50
N LYS A 16 -1.94 18.45 4.56
CA LYS A 16 -2.26 17.05 4.85
C LYS A 16 -3.77 16.81 4.83
N VAL A 17 -4.24 16.06 3.84
CA VAL A 17 -5.66 15.77 3.58
C VAL A 17 -6.07 14.44 4.18
N LEU A 18 -5.14 13.45 4.14
CA LEU A 18 -5.39 12.11 4.64
C LEU A 18 -5.23 12.04 6.16
N THR A 19 -6.25 11.48 6.81
CA THR A 19 -6.25 11.23 8.25
C THR A 19 -5.68 9.86 8.58
N LYS A 20 -5.35 9.63 9.85
CA LYS A 20 -4.95 8.29 10.33
C LYS A 20 -6.00 7.23 10.01
N ARG A 21 -7.29 7.59 10.05
CA ARG A 21 -8.39 6.69 9.70
C ARG A 21 -8.36 6.30 8.23
N ASP A 22 -8.06 7.22 7.33
CA ASP A 22 -7.96 6.93 5.89
C ASP A 22 -6.84 5.94 5.61
N ILE A 23 -5.68 6.12 6.25
CA ILE A 23 -4.53 5.21 6.12
C ILE A 23 -4.84 3.84 6.72
N THR A 24 -5.53 3.79 7.86
CA THR A 24 -6.00 2.52 8.44
C THR A 24 -6.96 1.81 7.50
N LEU A 25 -7.93 2.53 6.92
CA LEU A 25 -8.87 1.96 5.95
C LEU A 25 -8.17 1.49 4.68
N LEU A 26 -7.15 2.22 4.19
CA LEU A 26 -6.31 1.80 3.07
C LEU A 26 -5.60 0.47 3.39
N GLY A 27 -5.07 0.33 4.61
CA GLY A 27 -4.45 -0.91 5.07
C GLY A 27 -5.42 -2.09 5.04
N PHE A 28 -6.65 -1.93 5.52
CA PHE A 28 -7.68 -2.96 5.41
C PHE A 28 -8.11 -3.25 3.96
N ARG A 29 -8.26 -2.20 3.14
CA ARG A 29 -8.61 -2.33 1.72
C ARG A 29 -7.52 -3.03 0.89
N SER A 30 -6.27 -3.00 1.34
CA SER A 30 -5.19 -3.76 0.70
C SER A 30 -5.48 -5.27 0.59
N SER A 31 -6.45 -5.78 1.38
CA SER A 31 -6.93 -7.15 1.29
C SER A 31 -7.63 -7.47 -0.03
N PHE A 32 -8.15 -6.46 -0.72
CA PHE A 32 -8.77 -6.62 -2.04
C PHE A 32 -7.76 -6.67 -3.19
N LEU A 33 -6.44 -6.65 -2.90
CA LEU A 33 -5.40 -6.65 -3.93
C LEU A 33 -5.64 -7.68 -5.04
N GLN A 34 -6.07 -8.89 -4.68
CA GLN A 34 -6.27 -10.00 -5.60
C GLN A 34 -7.74 -10.18 -6.04
N ALA A 35 -8.66 -9.29 -5.65
CA ALA A 35 -10.10 -9.45 -5.93
C ALA A 35 -10.47 -9.43 -7.41
N SER A 36 -9.65 -8.80 -8.28
CA SER A 36 -9.84 -8.76 -9.73
C SER A 36 -8.56 -9.13 -10.48
N PHE A 37 -7.94 -10.23 -10.04
CA PHE A 37 -6.71 -10.74 -10.65
C PHE A 37 -6.95 -11.19 -12.09
N ASN A 38 -6.03 -10.83 -12.99
CA ASN A 38 -6.03 -11.26 -14.38
C ASN A 38 -4.59 -11.36 -14.92
N TYR A 39 -4.39 -12.11 -16.02
CA TYR A 39 -3.05 -12.35 -16.57
C TYR A 39 -2.41 -11.13 -17.25
N GLU A 40 -3.21 -10.16 -17.71
CA GLU A 40 -2.71 -8.99 -18.42
C GLU A 40 -2.06 -7.98 -17.47
N ARG A 41 -2.73 -7.69 -16.34
CA ARG A 41 -2.33 -6.63 -15.40
C ARG A 41 -2.13 -7.11 -13.97
N MET A 42 -2.23 -8.41 -13.75
CA MET A 42 -2.09 -9.10 -12.47
C MET A 42 -3.04 -8.52 -11.40
N GLN A 43 -2.51 -7.79 -10.45
CA GLN A 43 -3.22 -7.28 -9.27
C GLN A 43 -3.77 -5.85 -9.45
N ALA A 44 -3.58 -5.24 -10.62
CA ALA A 44 -3.85 -3.81 -10.84
C ALA A 44 -5.29 -3.37 -10.53
N GLY A 45 -6.29 -4.20 -10.81
CA GLY A 45 -7.69 -3.88 -10.51
C GLY A 45 -7.95 -3.77 -9.01
N GLY A 46 -7.55 -4.78 -8.23
CA GLY A 46 -7.68 -4.77 -6.76
C GLY A 46 -6.83 -3.68 -6.10
N TRP A 47 -5.62 -3.44 -6.63
CA TRP A 47 -4.75 -2.35 -6.24
C TRP A 47 -5.45 -0.99 -6.38
N THR A 48 -5.95 -0.66 -7.58
CA THR A 48 -6.61 0.62 -7.87
C THR A 48 -7.89 0.79 -7.05
N CYS A 49 -8.71 -0.27 -6.95
CA CYS A 49 -9.92 -0.27 -6.14
C CYS A 49 -9.64 0.01 -4.66
N SER A 50 -8.53 -0.53 -4.13
CA SER A 50 -8.13 -0.30 -2.74
C SER A 50 -7.74 1.15 -2.49
N MET A 51 -7.06 1.79 -3.46
CA MET A 51 -6.55 3.16 -3.34
C MET A 51 -7.57 4.23 -3.71
N LEU A 52 -8.60 3.90 -4.49
CA LEU A 52 -9.56 4.86 -5.04
C LEU A 52 -10.13 5.85 -4.01
N PRO A 53 -10.60 5.45 -2.81
CA PRO A 53 -11.15 6.42 -1.86
C PRO A 53 -10.12 7.42 -1.31
N THR A 54 -8.85 7.02 -1.22
CA THR A 54 -7.76 7.92 -0.85
C THR A 54 -7.44 8.89 -1.97
N ILE A 55 -7.40 8.43 -3.22
CA ILE A 55 -7.21 9.25 -4.42
C ILE A 55 -8.32 10.30 -4.56
N GLU A 56 -9.60 9.89 -4.44
CA GLU A 56 -10.74 10.80 -4.47
C GLU A 56 -10.65 11.88 -3.39
N LYS A 57 -10.20 11.52 -2.20
CA LYS A 57 -10.04 12.45 -1.08
C LYS A 57 -8.90 13.44 -1.30
N ILE A 58 -7.77 13.00 -1.86
CA ILE A 58 -6.63 13.85 -2.19
C ILE A 58 -7.04 14.90 -3.23
N HIS A 59 -7.67 14.46 -4.31
CA HIS A 59 -8.00 15.34 -5.44
C HIS A 59 -9.33 16.09 -5.33
N LYS A 60 -10.08 15.90 -4.23
CA LYS A 60 -11.28 16.70 -3.88
C LYS A 60 -12.29 16.93 -5.02
N GLY A 61 -12.52 15.91 -5.85
CA GLY A 61 -13.50 15.96 -6.92
C GLY A 61 -12.96 16.47 -8.26
N ASP A 62 -11.65 16.76 -8.38
CA ASP A 62 -11.02 16.94 -9.68
C ASP A 62 -11.03 15.61 -10.46
N LYS A 63 -12.05 15.46 -11.31
CA LYS A 63 -12.27 14.24 -12.08
C LYS A 63 -11.11 13.91 -13.01
N GLN A 64 -10.41 14.92 -13.53
CA GLN A 64 -9.28 14.69 -14.43
C GLN A 64 -8.06 14.17 -13.66
N ALA A 65 -7.75 14.76 -12.51
CA ALA A 65 -6.67 14.29 -11.64
C ALA A 65 -6.95 12.86 -11.13
N ILE A 66 -8.17 12.58 -10.67
CA ILE A 66 -8.59 11.24 -10.25
C ILE A 66 -8.44 10.24 -11.41
N SER A 67 -8.91 10.58 -12.62
CA SER A 67 -8.81 9.72 -13.80
C SER A 67 -7.37 9.42 -14.17
N ASN A 68 -6.48 10.41 -14.11
CA ASN A 68 -5.06 10.24 -14.40
C ASN A 68 -4.40 9.33 -13.36
N SER A 69 -4.64 9.58 -12.08
CA SER A 69 -4.14 8.73 -10.99
C SER A 69 -4.62 7.29 -11.12
N MET A 70 -5.90 7.09 -11.43
CA MET A 70 -6.44 5.74 -11.66
C MET A 70 -5.79 5.03 -12.86
N LYS A 71 -5.56 5.72 -13.97
CA LYS A 71 -4.90 5.14 -15.14
C LYS A 71 -3.50 4.63 -14.81
N ASP A 72 -2.70 5.42 -14.09
CA ASP A 72 -1.36 5.04 -13.69
C ASP A 72 -1.37 3.86 -12.69
N ASN A 73 -2.40 3.79 -11.85
CA ASN A 73 -2.57 2.70 -10.90
C ASN A 73 -3.10 1.42 -11.55
N LEU A 74 -3.79 1.50 -12.70
CA LEU A 74 -4.24 0.35 -13.48
C LEU A 74 -3.14 -0.29 -14.36
N GLU A 75 -1.93 0.26 -14.36
CA GLU A 75 -0.77 -0.37 -14.97
C GLU A 75 -0.40 -1.66 -14.22
N PHE A 76 0.36 -2.54 -14.90
CA PHE A 76 0.81 -3.82 -14.34
C PHE A 76 1.40 -3.66 -12.93
N ILE A 77 0.95 -4.50 -12.02
CA ILE A 77 1.54 -4.67 -10.70
C ILE A 77 1.36 -6.11 -10.22
N ASN A 78 2.44 -6.69 -9.69
CA ASN A 78 2.43 -7.99 -9.03
C ASN A 78 3.39 -7.93 -7.83
N THR A 79 2.82 -7.94 -6.62
CA THR A 79 3.60 -7.83 -5.38
C THR A 79 3.00 -8.71 -4.29
N HIS A 80 3.73 -8.89 -3.18
CA HIS A 80 3.27 -9.76 -2.10
C HIS A 80 2.11 -9.11 -1.30
N PRO A 81 0.98 -9.83 -1.09
CA PRO A 81 -0.21 -9.27 -0.43
C PRO A 81 0.01 -8.74 0.97
N ASN A 82 0.95 -9.31 1.75
CA ASN A 82 1.20 -8.87 3.12
C ASN A 82 2.09 -7.61 3.20
N LEU A 83 2.85 -7.29 2.14
CA LEU A 83 3.70 -6.10 2.08
C LEU A 83 3.11 -4.96 1.26
N VAL A 84 2.06 -5.22 0.48
CA VAL A 84 1.45 -4.24 -0.42
C VAL A 84 0.99 -2.96 0.30
N GLY A 85 0.53 -3.07 1.55
CA GLY A 85 0.12 -1.93 2.36
C GLY A 85 1.22 -0.88 2.50
N PHE A 86 2.47 -1.32 2.68
CA PHE A 86 3.63 -0.41 2.72
C PHE A 86 3.73 0.43 1.43
N LEU A 87 3.67 -0.22 0.27
CA LEU A 87 3.77 0.46 -1.01
C LEU A 87 2.58 1.39 -1.25
N MET A 88 1.36 0.96 -0.93
CA MET A 88 0.16 1.80 -1.02
C MET A 88 0.31 3.06 -0.14
N GLY A 89 0.74 2.90 1.10
CA GLY A 89 0.95 4.02 2.01
C GLY A 89 2.00 5.01 1.50
N LEU A 90 3.14 4.50 1.04
CA LEU A 90 4.23 5.30 0.47
C LEU A 90 3.74 6.12 -0.72
N LEU A 91 3.11 5.47 -1.72
CA LEU A 91 2.67 6.17 -2.92
C LEU A 91 1.54 7.18 -2.64
N MET A 92 0.67 6.90 -1.67
CA MET A 92 -0.37 7.86 -1.29
C MET A 92 0.18 9.10 -0.59
N SER A 93 1.28 8.98 0.15
CA SER A 93 1.94 10.17 0.73
C SER A 93 2.58 11.05 -0.34
N LEU A 94 3.13 10.47 -1.40
CA LEU A 94 3.68 11.20 -2.54
C LEU A 94 2.57 11.87 -3.37
N GLU A 95 1.50 11.13 -3.64
CA GLU A 95 0.31 11.65 -4.34
C GLU A 95 -0.29 12.86 -3.59
N GLU A 96 -0.44 12.75 -2.25
CA GLU A 96 -0.96 13.83 -1.40
C GLU A 96 -0.06 15.06 -1.39
N SER A 97 1.25 14.87 -1.49
CA SER A 97 2.23 15.96 -1.52
C SER A 97 2.37 16.62 -2.90
N GLY A 98 1.65 16.11 -3.90
CA GLY A 98 1.69 16.64 -5.27
C GLY A 98 3.00 16.37 -5.98
N GLU A 99 3.70 15.28 -5.62
CA GLU A 99 4.94 14.87 -6.28
C GLU A 99 4.68 14.49 -7.75
N ASP A 100 5.74 14.55 -8.55
CA ASP A 100 5.68 14.27 -9.97
C ASP A 100 5.15 12.85 -10.23
N ARG A 101 4.25 12.72 -11.20
CA ARG A 101 3.60 11.45 -11.53
C ARG A 101 4.57 10.39 -12.04
N ASP A 102 5.59 10.78 -12.80
CA ASP A 102 6.59 9.85 -13.32
C ASP A 102 7.47 9.34 -12.18
N LEU A 103 7.75 10.17 -11.16
CA LEU A 103 8.41 9.75 -9.94
C LEU A 103 7.57 8.70 -9.19
N ILE A 104 6.27 8.95 -9.00
CA ILE A 104 5.35 8.02 -8.32
C ILE A 104 5.28 6.69 -9.06
N LYS A 105 5.14 6.72 -10.38
CA LYS A 105 5.13 5.52 -11.25
C LYS A 105 6.47 4.78 -11.20
N GLY A 106 7.56 5.51 -11.30
CA GLY A 106 8.92 4.95 -11.22
C GLY A 106 9.17 4.21 -9.91
N LEU A 107 8.76 4.80 -8.78
CA LEU A 107 8.86 4.16 -7.46
C LEU A 107 7.95 2.94 -7.33
N LYS A 108 6.71 2.99 -7.85
CA LYS A 108 5.84 1.81 -7.91
C LYS A 108 6.54 0.65 -8.61
N VAL A 109 7.08 0.90 -9.81
CA VAL A 109 7.76 -0.12 -10.63
C VAL A 109 9.03 -0.63 -9.94
N ALA A 110 9.83 0.26 -9.36
CA ALA A 110 11.08 -0.11 -8.69
C ALA A 110 10.88 -0.95 -7.42
N LEU A 111 9.76 -0.79 -6.73
CA LEU A 111 9.55 -1.40 -5.42
C LEU A 111 8.65 -2.64 -5.44
N PHE A 112 7.70 -2.79 -6.38
CA PHE A 112 6.78 -3.91 -6.30
C PHE A 112 7.46 -5.27 -6.49
N GLY A 113 8.46 -5.37 -7.35
CA GLY A 113 9.23 -6.59 -7.58
C GLY A 113 10.05 -7.03 -6.36
N PRO A 114 10.93 -6.17 -5.82
CA PRO A 114 11.65 -6.46 -4.57
C PRO A 114 10.73 -6.81 -3.40
N LEU A 115 9.62 -6.11 -3.22
CA LEU A 115 8.63 -6.42 -2.18
C LEU A 115 7.95 -7.77 -2.41
N ALA A 116 7.73 -8.17 -3.68
CA ALA A 116 7.25 -9.51 -4.00
C ALA A 116 8.27 -10.57 -3.55
N GLY A 117 9.53 -10.44 -3.97
CA GLY A 117 10.58 -11.42 -3.64
C GLY A 117 10.82 -11.57 -2.14
N ILE A 118 10.90 -10.46 -1.40
CA ILE A 118 11.05 -10.48 0.06
C ILE A 118 9.80 -11.10 0.72
N GLY A 119 8.62 -10.70 0.27
CA GLY A 119 7.37 -11.21 0.81
C GLY A 119 7.18 -12.71 0.56
N ASP A 120 7.48 -13.18 -0.64
CA ASP A 120 7.40 -14.60 -0.99
C ASP A 120 8.37 -15.43 -0.13
N ALA A 121 9.62 -14.97 0.02
CA ALA A 121 10.62 -15.67 0.83
C ALA A 121 10.17 -15.79 2.31
N ILE A 122 9.64 -14.72 2.89
CA ILE A 122 9.22 -14.70 4.29
C ILE A 122 7.91 -15.45 4.50
N PHE A 123 6.85 -15.09 3.73
CA PHE A 123 5.51 -15.57 4.04
C PHE A 123 5.18 -16.91 3.38
N TRP A 124 5.54 -17.12 2.10
CA TRP A 124 5.21 -18.34 1.38
C TRP A 124 6.22 -19.45 1.60
N PHE A 125 7.51 -19.12 1.65
CA PHE A 125 8.56 -20.14 1.74
C PHE A 125 9.08 -20.36 3.16
N THR A 126 8.78 -19.50 4.13
CA THR A 126 9.21 -19.65 5.51
C THR A 126 8.03 -19.83 6.48
N ILE A 127 7.22 -18.79 6.65
CA ILE A 127 6.16 -18.80 7.68
C ILE A 127 5.10 -19.86 7.38
N LEU A 128 4.60 -19.91 6.14
CA LEU A 128 3.53 -20.83 5.76
C LEU A 128 3.89 -22.30 6.03
N PRO A 129 5.02 -22.86 5.53
CA PRO A 129 5.34 -24.25 5.76
C PRO A 129 5.61 -24.57 7.23
N ILE A 130 6.25 -23.66 7.99
CA ILE A 130 6.49 -23.85 9.41
C ILE A 130 5.17 -23.92 10.19
N VAL A 131 4.30 -22.94 10.00
CA VAL A 131 3.02 -22.87 10.71
C VAL A 131 2.09 -24.01 10.28
N ALA A 132 2.07 -24.37 8.99
CA ALA A 132 1.32 -25.50 8.49
C ALA A 132 1.82 -26.83 9.08
N GLY A 133 3.13 -27.05 9.15
CA GLY A 133 3.72 -28.25 9.75
C GLY A 133 3.38 -28.41 11.24
N ILE A 134 3.53 -27.35 12.03
CA ILE A 134 3.14 -27.34 13.45
C ILE A 134 1.64 -27.62 13.60
N SER A 135 0.82 -26.96 12.79
CA SER A 135 -0.65 -27.13 12.85
C SER A 135 -1.09 -28.53 12.46
N ALA A 136 -0.43 -29.14 11.46
CA ALA A 136 -0.70 -30.51 11.04
C ALA A 136 -0.37 -31.52 12.15
N SER A 137 0.76 -31.36 12.84
CA SER A 137 1.12 -32.24 13.96
C SER A 137 0.07 -32.26 15.07
N PHE A 138 -0.47 -31.10 15.45
CA PHE A 138 -1.58 -31.04 16.41
C PHE A 138 -2.87 -31.66 15.87
N ALA A 139 -3.15 -31.49 14.57
CA ALA A 139 -4.35 -32.05 13.95
C ALA A 139 -4.28 -33.59 13.87
N GLU A 140 -3.11 -34.16 13.62
CA GLU A 140 -2.87 -35.62 13.63
C GLU A 140 -3.15 -36.23 15.00
N GLU A 141 -2.88 -35.48 16.08
CA GLU A 141 -3.23 -35.86 17.46
C GLU A 141 -4.72 -35.65 17.81
N GLY A 142 -5.54 -35.24 16.83
CA GLY A 142 -6.97 -34.94 17.03
C GLY A 142 -7.22 -33.61 17.77
N SER A 143 -6.22 -32.75 17.91
CA SER A 143 -6.30 -31.48 18.63
C SER A 143 -6.78 -30.35 17.73
N VAL A 144 -7.78 -29.59 18.19
CA VAL A 144 -8.26 -28.35 17.55
C VAL A 144 -7.27 -27.20 17.66
N LEU A 145 -6.20 -27.34 18.44
CA LEU A 145 -5.18 -26.31 18.57
C LEU A 145 -4.44 -26.04 17.25
N GLY A 146 -4.29 -27.03 16.38
CA GLY A 146 -3.66 -26.87 15.08
C GLY A 146 -4.31 -25.77 14.23
N PRO A 147 -5.58 -25.90 13.86
CA PRO A 147 -6.31 -24.87 13.14
C PRO A 147 -6.32 -23.50 13.84
N ILE A 148 -6.42 -23.49 15.19
CA ILE A 148 -6.42 -22.25 15.98
C ILE A 148 -5.07 -21.53 15.84
N ILE A 149 -3.94 -22.24 16.00
CA ILE A 149 -2.60 -21.68 15.83
C ILE A 149 -2.45 -21.08 14.42
N PHE A 150 -2.83 -21.84 13.40
CA PHE A 150 -2.76 -21.39 12.01
C PHE A 150 -3.54 -20.08 11.81
N PHE A 151 -4.80 -20.06 12.23
CA PHE A 151 -5.65 -18.89 12.13
C PHE A 151 -5.07 -17.68 12.89
N MET A 152 -4.63 -17.88 14.11
CA MET A 152 -4.10 -16.79 14.94
C MET A 152 -2.84 -16.14 14.35
N VAL A 153 -1.90 -16.96 13.83
CA VAL A 153 -0.71 -16.44 13.17
C VAL A 153 -1.08 -15.60 11.95
N TYR A 154 -1.94 -16.12 11.07
CA TYR A 154 -2.37 -15.39 9.87
C TYR A 154 -3.24 -14.18 10.19
N PHE A 155 -4.01 -14.22 11.27
CA PHE A 155 -4.75 -13.05 11.75
C PHE A 155 -3.81 -11.93 12.21
N VAL A 156 -2.75 -12.26 12.93
CA VAL A 156 -1.72 -11.27 13.32
C VAL A 156 -1.02 -10.70 12.07
N ILE A 157 -0.63 -11.54 11.11
CA ILE A 157 -0.06 -11.10 9.83
C ILE A 157 -1.02 -10.17 9.08
N PHE A 158 -2.30 -10.49 9.07
CA PHE A 158 -3.33 -9.63 8.48
C PHE A 158 -3.38 -8.23 9.14
N LEU A 159 -3.31 -8.16 10.47
CA LEU A 159 -3.28 -6.88 11.18
C LEU A 159 -2.00 -6.09 10.88
N PHE A 160 -0.88 -6.75 10.64
CA PHE A 160 0.38 -6.12 10.24
C PHE A 160 0.26 -5.32 8.95
N ARG A 161 -0.66 -5.64 8.05
CA ARG A 161 -0.90 -4.84 6.83
C ARG A 161 -1.20 -3.38 7.15
N VAL A 162 -2.02 -3.14 8.20
CA VAL A 162 -2.36 -1.79 8.64
C VAL A 162 -1.11 -1.06 9.16
N VAL A 163 -0.30 -1.75 9.97
CA VAL A 163 0.95 -1.20 10.51
C VAL A 163 1.91 -0.82 9.37
N TRP A 164 2.09 -1.71 8.40
CA TRP A 164 2.93 -1.47 7.22
C TRP A 164 2.43 -0.31 6.36
N THR A 165 1.12 -0.13 6.24
CA THR A 165 0.53 1.00 5.49
C THR A 165 0.86 2.32 6.16
N HIS A 166 0.72 2.40 7.48
CA HIS A 166 1.13 3.59 8.25
C HIS A 166 2.62 3.85 8.16
N PHE A 167 3.44 2.78 8.23
CA PHE A 167 4.89 2.91 8.12
C PHE A 167 5.30 3.47 6.74
N GLY A 168 4.76 2.91 5.65
CA GLY A 168 5.01 3.39 4.29
C GLY A 168 4.59 4.85 4.09
N TYR A 169 3.40 5.21 4.55
CA TYR A 169 2.90 6.58 4.48
C TYR A 169 3.78 7.57 5.24
N ASN A 170 4.17 7.24 6.47
CA ASN A 170 5.05 8.11 7.26
C ASN A 170 6.47 8.21 6.69
N LEU A 171 6.98 7.12 6.08
CA LEU A 171 8.28 7.14 5.42
C LEU A 171 8.29 8.08 4.22
N GLY A 172 7.23 8.06 3.40
CA GLY A 172 7.10 8.97 2.26
C GLY A 172 7.05 10.44 2.70
N ILE A 173 6.28 10.78 3.72
CA ILE A 173 6.24 12.14 4.27
C ILE A 173 7.65 12.59 4.70
N ARG A 174 8.37 11.77 5.47
CA ARG A 174 9.74 12.12 5.93
C ARG A 174 10.73 12.28 4.78
N ALA A 175 10.60 11.45 3.74
CA ALA A 175 11.45 11.56 2.55
C ALA A 175 11.23 12.90 1.84
N ILE A 176 9.99 13.33 1.68
CA ILE A 176 9.60 14.59 1.06
C ILE A 176 10.11 15.79 1.89
N GLU A 177 9.90 15.77 3.22
CA GLU A 177 10.38 16.81 4.14
C GLU A 177 11.89 16.98 4.01
N LYS A 178 12.64 15.87 4.00
CA LYS A 178 14.11 15.89 3.88
C LYS A 178 14.60 16.40 2.52
N ILE A 179 13.89 16.13 1.44
CA ILE A 179 14.21 16.68 0.11
C ILE A 179 13.99 18.18 0.11
N LYS A 180 12.88 18.66 0.69
CA LYS A 180 12.58 20.10 0.77
C LYS A 180 13.53 20.90 1.67
N GLU A 181 14.09 20.28 2.71
CA GLU A 181 15.08 20.90 3.59
C GLU A 181 16.45 21.08 2.90
N ASN A 182 16.77 20.25 1.90
CA ASN A 182 18.06 20.24 1.20
C ASN A 182 18.03 20.95 -0.17
N SER A 183 16.89 21.52 -0.56
CA SER A 183 16.69 22.27 -1.81
C SER A 183 16.57 23.77 -1.55
#